data_8a53b0cfb7a2c66134ded338d5c95eb2
#
_entry.id   8a53b0cfb7a2c66134ded338d5c95eb2
#
_cell.length_a   1.000
_cell.length_b   1.000
_cell.length_c   1.000
_cell.angle_alpha   90.00
_cell.angle_beta   90.00
_cell.angle_gamma   90.00
#
_symmetry.space_group_name_H-M   'P 1'
#
loop_
_entity.id
_entity.type
_entity.pdbx_description
1 polymer ?
#
loop_
_entity_poly.entity_id
_entity_poly.type
_entity_poly.pdbx_seq_one_letter_code
_entity_poly.pdbx_strand_id
1 'polypeptide(L)'
;MRVAPLRRSTYSCCVLDFAAQYDALRRRDPTLDGRVFVAVETTGIYCRPVCPARTPLARNVRFYASAAAAERAGYRPCLRCRPETAPFCPAWKGTRTTVERALALIEAGALDRDGIDALAERLGVGARHLSRLFARHLGASPQQVALSLRVQRAKRLLDATNLPIAPLARHAGFSSSRRMNAAFARVYGRPPSAFRAKTRSNSA
;
A
#
# COMPACT_ATOMS: atom_id res chain seq x y z
N MET A 1 23.89 -7.01 37.07
CA MET A 1 22.44 -6.69 37.09
C MET A 1 21.74 -7.67 36.17
N ARG A 2 20.90 -8.56 36.69
CA ARG A 2 20.17 -9.57 35.93
C ARG A 2 18.90 -8.90 35.40
N VAL A 3 18.76 -8.80 34.07
CA VAL A 3 17.54 -8.30 33.43
C VAL A 3 16.50 -9.42 33.41
N ALA A 4 15.33 -9.18 34.02
CA ALA A 4 14.21 -10.09 34.09
C ALA A 4 13.60 -10.33 32.69
N PRO A 5 13.01 -11.54 32.43
CA PRO A 5 12.39 -11.83 31.15
C PRO A 5 11.06 -11.08 31.01
N LEU A 6 10.95 -10.31 29.93
CA LEU A 6 9.72 -9.61 29.53
C LEU A 6 8.61 -10.61 29.18
N ARG A 7 7.43 -10.37 29.75
CA ARG A 7 6.19 -11.12 29.56
C ARG A 7 5.83 -11.30 28.09
N ARG A 8 5.35 -12.50 27.76
CA ARG A 8 4.88 -12.91 26.44
C ARG A 8 3.77 -11.99 25.95
N SER A 9 4.03 -11.24 24.88
CA SER A 9 3.00 -10.59 24.10
C SER A 9 2.33 -11.62 23.19
N THR A 10 1.01 -11.69 23.25
CA THR A 10 0.16 -12.63 22.52
C THR A 10 0.00 -12.20 21.07
N TYR A 11 1.07 -12.33 20.26
CA TYR A 11 0.93 -12.49 18.83
C TYR A 11 1.23 -13.95 18.51
N SER A 12 0.17 -14.72 18.29
CA SER A 12 0.22 -16.11 17.84
C SER A 12 0.75 -16.14 16.41
N CYS A 13 2.07 -16.09 16.26
CA CYS A 13 2.75 -16.52 15.05
C CYS A 13 3.28 -17.91 15.34
N CYS A 14 2.92 -18.91 14.52
CA CYS A 14 3.47 -20.26 14.59
C CYS A 14 4.99 -20.19 14.71
N VAL A 15 5.51 -20.35 15.90
CA VAL A 15 6.94 -20.41 16.15
C VAL A 15 7.40 -21.78 15.62
N LEU A 16 7.82 -21.79 14.36
CA LEU A 16 8.57 -22.93 13.83
C LEU A 16 9.76 -23.13 14.77
N ASP A 17 10.05 -24.38 15.11
CA ASP A 17 11.25 -24.69 15.88
C ASP A 17 12.50 -24.33 15.09
N PHE A 18 13.66 -24.30 15.73
CA PHE A 18 14.92 -23.95 15.11
C PHE A 18 15.24 -24.87 13.91
N ALA A 19 14.96 -26.17 14.01
CA ALA A 19 15.27 -27.14 12.97
C ALA A 19 14.45 -26.87 11.71
N ALA A 20 13.15 -26.60 11.85
CA ALA A 20 12.26 -26.24 10.74
C ALA A 20 12.65 -24.92 10.09
N GLN A 21 13.03 -23.90 10.87
CA GLN A 21 13.50 -22.62 10.35
C GLN A 21 14.84 -22.77 9.60
N TYR A 22 15.76 -23.58 10.13
CA TYR A 22 17.05 -23.81 9.49
C TYR A 22 16.93 -24.63 8.20
N ASP A 23 16.04 -25.60 8.16
CA ASP A 23 15.77 -26.36 6.94
C ASP A 23 15.12 -25.49 5.85
N ALA A 24 14.16 -24.63 6.22
CA ALA A 24 13.61 -23.62 5.33
C ALA A 24 14.68 -22.62 4.82
N LEU A 25 15.62 -22.21 5.66
CA LEU A 25 16.78 -21.41 5.25
C LEU A 25 17.62 -22.11 4.20
N ARG A 26 17.90 -23.42 4.38
CA ARG A 26 18.67 -24.22 3.42
C ARG A 26 17.99 -24.30 2.06
N ARG A 27 16.67 -24.43 2.05
CA ARG A 27 15.85 -24.44 0.83
C ARG A 27 15.57 -23.06 0.25
N ARG A 28 15.97 -21.99 0.97
CA ARG A 28 15.64 -20.58 0.63
C ARG A 28 14.16 -20.37 0.43
N ASP A 29 13.36 -20.88 1.38
CA ASP A 29 11.91 -20.86 1.32
C ASP A 29 11.38 -19.42 1.32
N PRO A 30 10.71 -18.98 0.24
CA PRO A 30 10.19 -17.61 0.14
C PRO A 30 9.00 -17.35 1.07
N THR A 31 8.36 -18.40 1.62
CA THR A 31 7.21 -18.24 2.51
C THR A 31 7.60 -17.64 3.87
N LEU A 32 8.86 -17.78 4.27
CA LEU A 32 9.42 -17.18 5.48
C LEU A 32 10.03 -15.79 5.25
N ASP A 33 10.11 -15.33 4.01
CA ASP A 33 10.72 -14.04 3.68
C ASP A 33 9.93 -12.88 4.28
N GLY A 34 10.63 -12.03 5.05
CA GLY A 34 10.01 -10.92 5.79
C GLY A 34 9.28 -11.32 7.07
N ARG A 35 9.11 -12.62 7.34
CA ARG A 35 8.54 -13.14 8.59
C ARG A 35 9.62 -13.60 9.58
N VAL A 36 10.75 -14.04 9.03
CA VAL A 36 11.91 -14.47 9.80
C VAL A 36 13.15 -13.82 9.22
N PHE A 37 14.07 -13.43 10.09
CA PHE A 37 15.39 -12.88 9.73
C PHE A 37 16.47 -13.77 10.31
N VAL A 38 17.51 -14.00 9.53
CA VAL A 38 18.60 -14.95 9.83
C VAL A 38 19.85 -14.17 10.21
N ALA A 39 20.21 -14.14 11.47
CA ALA A 39 21.44 -13.52 11.94
C ALA A 39 22.56 -14.54 12.01
N VAL A 40 23.77 -14.14 11.58
CA VAL A 40 24.96 -14.96 11.55
C VAL A 40 25.96 -14.43 12.58
N GLU A 41 26.17 -15.17 13.66
CA GLU A 41 27.00 -14.73 14.80
C GLU A 41 28.43 -14.39 14.40
N THR A 42 29.03 -15.20 13.52
CA THR A 42 30.44 -15.02 13.10
C THR A 42 30.67 -13.75 12.28
N THR A 43 29.64 -13.20 11.64
CA THR A 43 29.78 -12.01 10.77
C THR A 43 29.09 -10.77 11.33
N GLY A 44 28.24 -10.93 12.35
CA GLY A 44 27.41 -9.85 12.89
C GLY A 44 26.38 -9.33 11.88
N ILE A 45 26.02 -10.14 10.88
CA ILE A 45 25.11 -9.73 9.79
C ILE A 45 23.79 -10.49 9.89
N TYR A 46 22.66 -9.81 9.68
CA TYR A 46 21.39 -10.49 9.49
C TYR A 46 20.93 -10.41 8.02
N CYS A 47 20.31 -11.49 7.55
CA CYS A 47 19.88 -11.73 6.18
C CYS A 47 18.40 -12.10 6.10
N ARG A 48 17.88 -12.08 4.88
CA ARG A 48 16.61 -12.74 4.52
C ARG A 48 16.82 -14.24 4.36
N PRO A 49 15.81 -15.09 4.57
CA PRO A 49 15.89 -16.55 4.30
C PRO A 49 16.28 -16.85 2.86
N VAL A 50 15.84 -16.03 1.91
CA VAL A 50 16.11 -16.16 0.46
C VAL A 50 17.46 -15.58 0.02
N CYS A 51 18.34 -15.18 0.95
CA CYS A 51 19.63 -14.59 0.61
C CYS A 51 20.47 -15.55 -0.25
N PRO A 52 21.05 -15.09 -1.40
CA PRO A 52 21.87 -15.94 -2.26
C PRO A 52 23.27 -16.23 -1.69
N ALA A 53 23.60 -15.75 -0.50
CA ALA A 53 24.86 -16.06 0.17
C ALA A 53 24.93 -17.54 0.57
N ARG A 54 26.13 -18.06 0.80
CA ARG A 54 26.33 -19.43 1.31
C ARG A 54 25.56 -19.60 2.63
N THR A 55 24.84 -20.69 2.78
CA THR A 55 24.11 -21.02 4.01
C THR A 55 25.12 -21.19 5.17
N PRO A 56 24.98 -20.44 6.26
CA PRO A 56 25.85 -20.54 7.41
C PRO A 56 25.62 -21.87 8.15
N LEU A 57 26.60 -22.29 8.94
CA LEU A 57 26.45 -23.47 9.81
C LEU A 57 25.37 -23.21 10.87
N ALA A 58 24.58 -24.21 11.20
CA ALA A 58 23.44 -24.09 12.14
C ALA A 58 23.86 -23.50 13.51
N ARG A 59 25.04 -23.89 14.03
CA ARG A 59 25.57 -23.40 15.30
C ARG A 59 25.81 -21.87 15.34
N ASN A 60 25.97 -21.23 14.16
CA ASN A 60 26.25 -19.80 14.03
C ASN A 60 25.01 -18.99 13.66
N VAL A 61 23.82 -19.60 13.66
CA VAL A 61 22.58 -18.97 13.20
C VAL A 61 21.68 -18.64 14.38
N ARG A 62 21.11 -17.43 14.36
CA ARG A 62 19.99 -17.02 15.23
C ARG A 62 18.84 -16.53 14.35
N PHE A 63 17.63 -16.87 14.74
CA PHE A 63 16.43 -16.41 14.04
C PHE A 63 15.72 -15.31 14.83
N TYR A 64 15.26 -14.29 14.11
CA TYR A 64 14.53 -13.14 14.67
C TYR A 64 13.23 -12.93 13.91
N ALA A 65 12.17 -12.58 14.63
CA ALA A 65 10.85 -12.33 14.05
C ALA A 65 10.74 -10.96 13.32
N SER A 66 11.75 -10.10 13.48
CA SER A 66 11.80 -8.80 12.80
C SER A 66 13.24 -8.32 12.61
N ALA A 67 13.45 -7.47 11.60
CA ALA A 67 14.71 -6.77 11.38
C ALA A 67 15.13 -5.96 12.62
N ALA A 68 14.20 -5.21 13.22
CA ALA A 68 14.44 -4.43 14.42
C ALA A 68 14.90 -5.27 15.62
N ALA A 69 14.41 -6.51 15.76
CA ALA A 69 14.86 -7.42 16.82
C ALA A 69 16.31 -7.87 16.59
N ALA A 70 16.70 -8.14 15.33
CA ALA A 70 18.06 -8.47 14.97
C ALA A 70 19.02 -7.27 15.17
N GLU A 71 18.61 -6.07 14.78
CA GLU A 71 19.38 -4.82 14.99
C GLU A 71 19.59 -4.52 16.46
N ARG A 72 18.56 -4.67 17.28
CA ARG A 72 18.66 -4.50 18.74
C ARG A 72 19.60 -5.53 19.39
N ALA A 73 19.73 -6.71 18.78
CA ALA A 73 20.69 -7.73 19.20
C ALA A 73 22.13 -7.47 18.69
N GLY A 74 22.37 -6.35 17.99
CA GLY A 74 23.69 -5.91 17.53
C GLY A 74 24.08 -6.37 16.13
N TYR A 75 23.14 -6.97 15.37
CA TYR A 75 23.43 -7.37 13.99
C TYR A 75 23.15 -6.23 13.00
N ARG A 76 23.96 -6.12 11.97
CA ARG A 76 23.76 -5.16 10.88
C ARG A 76 23.09 -5.81 9.66
N PRO A 77 22.33 -5.06 8.84
CA PRO A 77 21.68 -5.59 7.65
C PRO A 77 22.69 -6.03 6.59
N CYS A 78 22.33 -7.11 5.89
CA CYS A 78 23.11 -7.60 4.75
C CYS A 78 22.92 -6.67 3.54
N LEU A 79 24.03 -6.13 3.01
CA LEU A 79 24.01 -5.25 1.84
C LEU A 79 23.60 -5.96 0.55
N ARG A 80 23.76 -7.29 0.48
CA ARG A 80 23.44 -8.10 -0.71
C ARG A 80 21.96 -8.40 -0.84
N CYS A 81 21.30 -8.92 0.22
CA CYS A 81 19.88 -9.27 0.17
C CYS A 81 18.97 -8.15 0.67
N ARG A 82 19.54 -7.09 1.27
CA ARG A 82 18.81 -5.88 1.72
C ARG A 82 17.56 -6.24 2.53
N PRO A 83 17.72 -6.72 3.78
CA PRO A 83 16.59 -7.21 4.59
C PRO A 83 15.49 -6.18 4.82
N GLU A 84 15.86 -4.89 4.77
CA GLU A 84 14.91 -3.78 4.84
C GLU A 84 13.88 -3.79 3.69
N THR A 85 14.17 -4.48 2.60
CA THR A 85 13.26 -4.63 1.45
C THR A 85 12.46 -5.94 1.48
N ALA A 86 12.55 -6.72 2.57
CA ALA A 86 11.82 -7.97 2.70
C ALA A 86 10.31 -7.75 2.77
N PRO A 87 9.48 -8.72 2.30
CA PRO A 87 8.03 -8.67 2.46
C PRO A 87 7.65 -8.34 3.91
N PHE A 88 6.56 -7.58 4.09
CA PHE A 88 6.05 -7.12 5.39
C PHE A 88 6.92 -6.12 6.17
N CYS A 89 8.14 -5.82 5.71
CA CYS A 89 8.90 -4.68 6.24
C CYS A 89 8.30 -3.36 5.76
N PRO A 90 8.33 -2.27 6.55
CA PRO A 90 7.82 -0.96 6.11
C PRO A 90 8.44 -0.49 4.80
N ALA A 91 9.72 -0.73 4.58
CA ALA A 91 10.42 -0.39 3.35
C ALA A 91 10.14 -1.34 2.17
N TRP A 92 9.59 -2.54 2.41
CA TRP A 92 9.32 -3.50 1.35
C TRP A 92 8.29 -3.01 0.35
N LYS A 93 7.23 -2.36 0.84
CA LYS A 93 6.24 -1.76 -0.05
C LYS A 93 6.84 -0.62 -0.88
N GLY A 94 7.94 -0.05 -0.43
CA GLY A 94 8.71 0.96 -1.15
C GLY A 94 7.81 2.05 -1.72
N THR A 95 7.96 2.31 -3.01
CA THR A 95 7.15 3.31 -3.73
C THR A 95 5.66 2.95 -3.85
N ARG A 96 5.29 1.69 -3.68
CA ARG A 96 3.89 1.24 -3.65
C ARG A 96 3.15 1.78 -2.45
N THR A 97 3.79 1.84 -1.28
CA THR A 97 3.18 2.45 -0.08
C THR A 97 2.85 3.93 -0.31
N THR A 98 3.72 4.66 -1.03
CA THR A 98 3.45 6.05 -1.39
C THR A 98 2.20 6.14 -2.27
N VAL A 99 2.05 5.25 -3.26
CA VAL A 99 0.86 5.21 -4.12
C VAL A 99 -0.39 4.82 -3.34
N GLU A 100 -0.33 3.83 -2.44
CA GLU A 100 -1.45 3.42 -1.58
C GLU A 100 -1.91 4.57 -0.67
N ARG A 101 -0.98 5.29 -0.05
CA ARG A 101 -1.30 6.49 0.75
C ARG A 101 -1.91 7.60 -0.11
N ALA A 102 -1.37 7.82 -1.31
CA ALA A 102 -1.91 8.78 -2.26
C ALA A 102 -3.35 8.42 -2.68
N LEU A 103 -3.62 7.14 -2.97
CA LEU A 103 -4.97 6.66 -3.31
C LEU A 103 -5.96 6.94 -2.19
N ALA A 104 -5.62 6.64 -0.95
CA ALA A 104 -6.48 6.92 0.20
C ALA A 104 -6.79 8.43 0.33
N LEU A 105 -5.79 9.30 0.10
CA LEU A 105 -6.00 10.75 0.09
C LEU A 105 -6.88 11.21 -1.08
N ILE A 106 -6.71 10.64 -2.27
CA ILE A 106 -7.53 10.94 -3.45
C ILE A 106 -8.98 10.48 -3.24
N GLU A 107 -9.19 9.31 -2.65
CA GLU A 107 -10.52 8.81 -2.28
C GLU A 107 -11.21 9.72 -1.28
N ALA A 108 -10.45 10.29 -0.33
CA ALA A 108 -10.91 11.30 0.62
C ALA A 108 -11.10 12.70 -0.01
N GLY A 109 -10.85 12.87 -1.32
CA GLY A 109 -11.10 14.10 -2.06
C GLY A 109 -9.93 15.08 -2.12
N ALA A 110 -8.70 14.67 -1.84
CA ALA A 110 -7.53 15.56 -1.84
C ALA A 110 -7.30 16.28 -3.19
N LEU A 111 -7.70 15.66 -4.31
CA LEU A 111 -7.61 16.28 -5.63
C LEU A 111 -8.93 16.92 -6.10
N ASP A 112 -9.97 16.97 -5.25
CA ASP A 112 -11.23 17.60 -5.61
C ASP A 112 -11.14 19.13 -5.53
N ARG A 113 -10.27 19.64 -4.65
CA ARG A 113 -10.05 21.08 -4.40
C ARG A 113 -8.62 21.50 -4.71
N ASP A 114 -7.64 20.65 -4.39
CA ASP A 114 -6.23 20.95 -4.46
C ASP A 114 -5.58 20.36 -5.72
N GLY A 115 -4.40 20.88 -6.07
CA GLY A 115 -3.57 20.37 -7.16
C GLY A 115 -2.74 19.16 -6.75
N ILE A 116 -2.06 18.59 -7.76
CA ILE A 116 -1.12 17.47 -7.53
C ILE A 116 0.05 17.86 -6.63
N ASP A 117 0.45 19.12 -6.65
CA ASP A 117 1.57 19.61 -5.84
C ASP A 117 1.25 19.53 -4.36
N ALA A 118 0.06 19.97 -3.94
CA ALA A 118 -0.40 19.85 -2.56
C ALA A 118 -0.53 18.38 -2.11
N LEU A 119 -1.00 17.48 -2.98
CA LEU A 119 -1.03 16.04 -2.69
C LEU A 119 0.38 15.49 -2.51
N ALA A 120 1.31 15.87 -3.38
CA ALA A 120 2.70 15.41 -3.35
C ALA A 120 3.43 15.91 -2.09
N GLU A 121 3.22 17.17 -1.71
CA GLU A 121 3.74 17.78 -0.48
C GLU A 121 3.28 17.00 0.77
N ARG A 122 1.98 16.68 0.87
CA ARG A 122 1.42 15.87 1.98
C ARG A 122 2.04 14.48 2.09
N LEU A 123 2.60 13.98 1.00
CA LEU A 123 3.27 12.67 0.93
C LEU A 123 4.79 12.77 1.10
N GLY A 124 5.35 13.98 1.17
CA GLY A 124 6.78 14.23 1.27
C GLY A 124 7.54 13.87 -0.02
N VAL A 125 6.91 13.99 -1.19
CA VAL A 125 7.51 13.68 -2.49
C VAL A 125 7.26 14.79 -3.51
N GLY A 126 8.05 14.85 -4.58
CA GLY A 126 7.77 15.79 -5.69
C GLY A 126 6.62 15.31 -6.59
N ALA A 127 5.83 16.22 -7.15
CA ALA A 127 4.68 15.92 -8.02
C ALA A 127 5.05 15.08 -9.25
N ARG A 128 6.20 15.38 -9.87
CA ARG A 128 6.73 14.59 -11.00
C ARG A 128 7.08 13.16 -10.58
N HIS A 129 7.66 12.99 -9.40
CA HIS A 129 7.96 11.67 -8.85
C HIS A 129 6.67 10.89 -8.57
N LEU A 130 5.69 11.52 -7.92
CA LEU A 130 4.36 10.93 -7.66
C LEU A 130 3.69 10.47 -8.96
N SER A 131 3.70 11.31 -10.00
CA SER A 131 3.14 10.97 -11.32
C SER A 131 3.81 9.75 -11.95
N ARG A 132 5.16 9.63 -11.85
CA ARG A 132 5.88 8.45 -12.33
C ARG A 132 5.53 7.19 -11.54
N LEU A 133 5.35 7.30 -10.23
CA LEU A 133 4.94 6.18 -9.40
C LEU A 133 3.54 5.68 -9.79
N PHE A 134 2.60 6.59 -10.00
CA PHE A 134 1.26 6.26 -10.47
C PHE A 134 1.28 5.58 -11.83
N ALA A 135 2.00 6.12 -12.80
CA ALA A 135 2.17 5.50 -14.10
C ALA A 135 2.76 4.09 -13.99
N ARG A 136 3.79 3.91 -13.14
CA ARG A 136 4.46 2.60 -12.93
C ARG A 136 3.57 1.57 -12.26
N HIS A 137 2.81 1.95 -11.23
CA HIS A 137 2.05 1.01 -10.39
C HIS A 137 0.60 0.84 -10.82
N LEU A 138 0.00 1.85 -11.49
CA LEU A 138 -1.42 1.88 -11.85
C LEU A 138 -1.66 2.10 -13.35
N GLY A 139 -0.62 2.38 -14.14
CA GLY A 139 -0.78 2.69 -15.56
C GLY A 139 -1.56 3.99 -15.85
N ALA A 140 -1.77 4.84 -14.85
CA ALA A 140 -2.57 6.07 -14.94
C ALA A 140 -1.95 7.18 -14.10
N SER A 141 -2.27 8.45 -14.41
CA SER A 141 -1.85 9.58 -13.59
C SER A 141 -2.76 9.75 -12.35
N PRO A 142 -2.31 10.44 -11.28
CA PRO A 142 -3.15 10.76 -10.13
C PRO A 142 -4.45 11.48 -10.50
N GLN A 143 -4.40 12.39 -11.47
CA GLN A 143 -5.58 13.11 -11.95
C GLN A 143 -6.57 12.20 -12.70
N GLN A 144 -6.07 11.23 -13.49
CA GLN A 144 -6.93 10.25 -14.16
C GLN A 144 -7.64 9.35 -13.14
N VAL A 145 -6.92 8.90 -12.10
CA VAL A 145 -7.51 8.13 -11.00
C VAL A 145 -8.56 8.94 -10.26
N ALA A 146 -8.26 10.18 -9.88
CA ALA A 146 -9.20 11.08 -9.24
C ALA A 146 -10.47 11.31 -10.08
N LEU A 147 -10.30 11.47 -11.40
CA LEU A 147 -11.43 11.63 -12.31
C LEU A 147 -12.32 10.38 -12.35
N SER A 148 -11.73 9.19 -12.42
CA SER A 148 -12.46 7.93 -12.37
C SER A 148 -13.27 7.79 -11.07
N LEU A 149 -12.66 8.12 -9.93
CA LEU A 149 -13.32 8.07 -8.62
C LEU A 149 -14.48 9.08 -8.52
N ARG A 150 -14.32 10.29 -9.05
CA ARG A 150 -15.40 11.29 -9.13
C ARG A 150 -16.57 10.79 -9.98
N VAL A 151 -16.29 10.20 -11.14
CA VAL A 151 -17.33 9.64 -12.03
C VAL A 151 -18.08 8.51 -11.34
N GLN A 152 -17.37 7.60 -10.65
CA GLN A 152 -17.98 6.51 -9.89
C GLN A 152 -18.82 7.03 -8.70
N ARG A 153 -18.34 8.06 -7.99
CA ARG A 153 -19.05 8.73 -6.91
C ARG A 153 -20.33 9.40 -7.43
N ALA A 154 -20.24 10.11 -8.56
CA ALA A 154 -21.39 10.71 -9.21
C ALA A 154 -22.43 9.67 -9.64
N LYS A 155 -21.99 8.54 -10.21
CA LYS A 155 -22.87 7.45 -10.59
C LYS A 155 -23.61 6.89 -9.38
N ARG A 156 -22.92 6.60 -8.28
CA ARG A 156 -23.60 6.15 -7.04
C ARG A 156 -24.62 7.16 -6.52
N LEU A 157 -24.31 8.46 -6.59
CA LEU A 157 -25.23 9.50 -6.17
C LEU A 157 -26.46 9.60 -7.10
N LEU A 158 -26.29 9.38 -8.41
CA LEU A 158 -27.40 9.33 -9.38
C LEU A 158 -28.33 8.16 -9.11
N ASP A 159 -27.78 7.02 -8.69
CA ASP A 159 -28.56 5.80 -8.39
C ASP A 159 -29.27 5.90 -7.02
N ALA A 160 -28.62 6.56 -6.04
CA ALA A 160 -29.09 6.57 -4.64
C ALA A 160 -29.90 7.81 -4.24
N THR A 161 -29.89 8.89 -5.05
CA THR A 161 -30.52 10.17 -4.68
C THR A 161 -31.21 10.85 -5.83
N ASN A 162 -32.18 11.71 -5.49
CA ASN A 162 -32.86 12.60 -6.44
C ASN A 162 -32.25 14.01 -6.49
N LEU A 163 -31.00 14.18 -6.03
CA LEU A 163 -30.33 15.49 -6.02
C LEU A 163 -30.31 16.12 -7.43
N PRO A 164 -30.58 17.41 -7.58
CA PRO A 164 -30.38 18.11 -8.84
C PRO A 164 -28.94 17.97 -9.33
N ILE A 165 -28.71 18.04 -10.64
CA ILE A 165 -27.40 17.79 -11.26
C ILE A 165 -26.30 18.72 -10.73
N ALA A 166 -26.62 19.98 -10.43
CA ALA A 166 -25.61 20.95 -9.97
C ALA A 166 -25.10 20.63 -8.54
N PRO A 167 -25.93 20.45 -7.51
CA PRO A 167 -25.45 19.97 -6.21
C PRO A 167 -24.80 18.58 -6.30
N LEU A 168 -25.35 17.64 -7.09
CA LEU A 168 -24.76 16.32 -7.26
C LEU A 168 -23.33 16.40 -7.79
N ALA A 169 -23.07 17.26 -8.78
CA ALA A 169 -21.71 17.46 -9.29
C ALA A 169 -20.72 17.90 -8.20
N ARG A 170 -21.13 18.83 -7.33
CA ARG A 170 -20.30 19.27 -6.19
C ARG A 170 -20.03 18.14 -5.19
N HIS A 171 -21.07 17.39 -4.80
CA HIS A 171 -20.92 16.23 -3.90
C HIS A 171 -20.04 15.14 -4.48
N ALA A 172 -20.03 14.99 -5.79
CA ALA A 172 -19.15 14.05 -6.48
C ALA A 172 -17.69 14.56 -6.63
N GLY A 173 -17.38 15.79 -6.22
CA GLY A 173 -16.06 16.39 -6.29
C GLY A 173 -15.76 17.11 -7.63
N PHE A 174 -16.78 17.40 -8.43
CA PHE A 174 -16.61 18.24 -9.63
C PHE A 174 -16.80 19.71 -9.32
N SER A 175 -15.97 20.56 -9.89
CA SER A 175 -16.11 22.02 -9.73
C SER A 175 -17.32 22.60 -10.49
N SER A 176 -17.91 21.86 -11.44
CA SER A 176 -19.12 22.28 -12.17
C SER A 176 -19.82 21.09 -12.82
N SER A 177 -21.13 21.26 -13.07
CA SER A 177 -21.94 20.29 -13.85
C SER A 177 -21.39 20.08 -15.26
N ARG A 178 -20.84 21.13 -15.89
CA ARG A 178 -20.22 21.05 -17.22
C ARG A 178 -19.05 20.07 -17.23
N ARG A 179 -18.16 20.14 -16.21
CA ARG A 179 -17.02 19.20 -16.10
C ARG A 179 -17.49 17.77 -15.84
N MET A 180 -18.52 17.59 -15.02
CA MET A 180 -19.13 16.28 -14.79
C MET A 180 -19.72 15.71 -16.08
N ASN A 181 -20.48 16.50 -16.83
CA ASN A 181 -21.07 16.09 -18.12
C ASN A 181 -19.97 15.68 -19.12
N ALA A 182 -18.92 16.46 -19.25
CA ALA A 182 -17.78 16.14 -20.13
C ALA A 182 -17.08 14.83 -19.71
N ALA A 183 -16.92 14.61 -18.39
CA ALA A 183 -16.33 13.37 -17.86
C ALA A 183 -17.21 12.14 -18.18
N PHE A 184 -18.52 12.25 -17.98
CA PHE A 184 -19.47 11.18 -18.29
C PHE A 184 -19.54 10.89 -19.80
N ALA A 185 -19.57 11.91 -20.65
CA ALA A 185 -19.52 11.73 -22.09
C ALA A 185 -18.26 10.99 -22.53
N ARG A 186 -17.09 11.30 -21.91
CA ARG A 186 -15.84 10.64 -22.22
C ARG A 186 -15.79 9.18 -21.74
N VAL A 187 -16.35 8.86 -20.58
CA VAL A 187 -16.27 7.52 -19.98
C VAL A 187 -17.38 6.60 -20.47
N TYR A 188 -18.60 7.13 -20.62
CA TYR A 188 -19.78 6.34 -20.91
C TYR A 188 -20.45 6.67 -22.24
N GLY A 189 -19.99 7.69 -22.96
CA GLY A 189 -20.63 8.18 -24.19
C GLY A 189 -22.01 8.81 -23.97
N ARG A 190 -22.43 9.04 -22.71
CA ARG A 190 -23.78 9.52 -22.36
C ARG A 190 -23.71 10.54 -21.21
N PRO A 191 -24.66 11.49 -21.13
CA PRO A 191 -24.72 12.45 -20.03
C PRO A 191 -25.16 11.79 -18.72
N PRO A 192 -24.82 12.37 -17.53
CA PRO A 192 -25.22 11.85 -16.23
C PRO A 192 -26.73 11.65 -16.06
N SER A 193 -27.55 12.51 -16.67
CA SER A 193 -29.01 12.39 -16.63
C SER A 193 -29.55 11.09 -17.20
N ALA A 194 -28.83 10.47 -18.14
CA ALA A 194 -29.22 9.17 -18.72
C ALA A 194 -29.05 7.98 -17.76
N PHE A 195 -28.33 8.18 -16.65
CA PHE A 195 -28.09 7.16 -15.61
C PHE A 195 -29.02 7.31 -14.41
N ARG A 196 -29.86 8.35 -14.39
CA ARG A 196 -30.84 8.50 -13.32
C ARG A 196 -31.89 7.39 -13.44
N ALA A 197 -32.03 6.58 -12.39
CA ALA A 197 -33.09 5.60 -12.33
C ALA A 197 -34.42 6.31 -12.67
N LYS A 198 -35.15 5.81 -13.68
CA LYS A 198 -36.52 6.24 -13.89
C LYS A 198 -37.28 5.88 -12.61
N THR A 199 -37.67 6.89 -11.83
CA THR A 199 -38.58 6.71 -10.73
C THR A 199 -39.78 6.01 -11.35
N ARG A 200 -39.97 4.74 -11.03
CA ARG A 200 -41.25 4.07 -11.34
C ARG A 200 -42.30 4.86 -10.60
N SER A 201 -43.04 5.68 -11.33
CA SER A 201 -44.31 6.21 -10.89
C SER A 201 -45.23 5.01 -10.67
N ASN A 202 -45.23 4.45 -9.45
CA ASN A 202 -46.36 3.68 -8.97
C ASN A 202 -47.32 4.70 -8.37
N SER A 203 -48.18 5.25 -9.25
CA SER A 203 -49.46 5.80 -8.88
C SER A 203 -50.48 4.79 -9.32
N ALA A 204 -51.07 4.08 -8.41
CA ALA A 204 -52.43 3.56 -8.44
C ALA A 204 -52.77 3.09 -7.03
#